data_7add9381e8ef47f763c406f1ffeb385a
#
_entry.id   7add9381e8ef47f763c406f1ffeb385a
#
_cell.length_a   1.000
_cell.length_b   1.000
_cell.length_c   1.000
_cell.angle_alpha   90.00
_cell.angle_beta   90.00
_cell.angle_gamma   90.00
#
_symmetry.space_group_name_H-M   'P 1'
#
loop_
_entity.id
_entity.type
_entity.pdbx_description
1 polymer ?
#
loop_
_entity_poly.entity_id
_entity_poly.type
_entity_poly.pdbx_seq_one_letter_code
_entity_poly.pdbx_strand_id
1 'polypeptide(L)'
;VQAVRTGYCTIIVQEQPTARTIALFGINKIREKGERMQKLNFGCGKRFAPGWVNIDFHSVDPLVKRVNLLEGFPFADRSFDVVYSSHVLEHFTPQQAKFLLQEAYRVLKPQGIIRIVVPDLEDLCREYLRVLAQPDSDPEKADRYRWIVIELLDQLVRSETYGEMGKFYLELNQAQTQTKNLDQDQKLKNLRKYVQDRIGEIPNTDPVSLFWSDRFNAFLPKKMGTTLSYAYLRLIAALLPPSLREMVLIQTTIGERHRWMYDTYSLGKLLEQVGFSTVEVTDHQHSNIPQFNDD
;
A
#
# COMPACT_ATOMS: atom_id res chain seq x y z
N VAL A 1 -23.05 -16.17 -1.09
CA VAL A 1 -22.64 -14.91 -0.47
C VAL A 1 -21.49 -14.38 -1.31
N GLN A 2 -21.73 -13.42 -2.21
CA GLN A 2 -20.68 -12.72 -2.93
C GLN A 2 -19.94 -11.85 -1.91
N ALA A 3 -18.69 -12.20 -1.63
CA ALA A 3 -17.80 -11.33 -0.87
C ALA A 3 -17.71 -9.98 -1.61
N VAL A 4 -17.95 -8.90 -0.90
CA VAL A 4 -17.73 -7.54 -1.42
C VAL A 4 -16.22 -7.45 -1.68
N ARG A 5 -15.83 -7.51 -2.94
CA ARG A 5 -14.44 -7.29 -3.35
C ARG A 5 -14.15 -5.82 -3.13
N THR A 6 -13.37 -5.52 -2.14
CA THR A 6 -12.77 -4.20 -1.97
C THR A 6 -11.55 -4.14 -2.86
N GLY A 7 -11.27 -3.03 -3.52
CA GLY A 7 -10.21 -2.83 -4.52
C GLY A 7 -8.78 -3.24 -4.15
N TYR A 8 -8.61 -4.19 -3.21
CA TYR A 8 -7.34 -4.70 -2.72
C TYR A 8 -7.24 -6.21 -2.86
N CYS A 9 -6.16 -6.66 -3.50
CA CYS A 9 -5.74 -8.06 -3.49
C CYS A 9 -4.97 -8.33 -2.19
N THR A 10 -5.50 -9.23 -1.37
CA THR A 10 -4.82 -9.69 -0.16
C THR A 10 -4.48 -11.16 -0.32
N ILE A 11 -3.21 -11.51 -0.20
CA ILE A 11 -2.73 -12.87 -0.28
C ILE A 11 -2.09 -13.24 1.04
N ILE A 12 -2.51 -14.38 1.59
CA ILE A 12 -1.88 -15.03 2.74
C ILE A 12 -1.22 -16.30 2.23
N VAL A 13 0.02 -16.53 2.65
CA VAL A 13 0.76 -17.76 2.32
C VAL A 13 1.29 -18.37 3.58
N GLN A 14 1.09 -19.68 3.70
CA GLN A 14 1.70 -20.48 4.73
C GLN A 14 2.71 -21.45 4.10
N GLU A 15 3.94 -21.47 4.61
CA GLU A 15 4.96 -22.42 4.16
C GLU A 15 4.60 -23.83 4.64
N GLN A 16 4.49 -24.80 3.70
CA GLN A 16 4.29 -26.19 4.05
C GLN A 16 5.61 -26.89 4.36
N PRO A 17 5.65 -27.88 5.28
CA PRO A 17 6.84 -28.66 5.51
C PRO A 17 7.21 -29.45 4.25
N THR A 18 8.49 -29.40 3.88
CA THR A 18 9.02 -30.18 2.76
C THR A 18 8.69 -31.67 2.93
N ALA A 19 8.37 -32.35 1.84
CA ALA A 19 7.82 -33.73 1.75
C ALA A 19 8.62 -34.85 2.42
N ARG A 20 9.66 -34.60 3.20
CA ARG A 20 10.46 -35.59 3.94
C ARG A 20 10.07 -35.74 5.41
N THR A 21 9.09 -35.01 5.91
CA THR A 21 8.59 -35.11 7.30
C THR A 21 7.11 -35.47 7.34
N ILE A 22 6.58 -36.21 6.36
CA ILE A 22 5.27 -36.84 6.44
C ILE A 22 5.42 -38.19 7.11
N ALA A 23 5.70 -38.17 8.40
CA ALA A 23 5.42 -39.27 9.30
C ALA A 23 5.09 -38.68 10.66
N LEU A 24 3.78 -38.67 10.97
CA LEU A 24 3.25 -38.56 12.34
C LEU A 24 3.59 -37.27 13.09
N PHE A 25 2.98 -36.16 12.74
CA PHE A 25 2.58 -35.21 13.81
C PHE A 25 1.39 -34.38 13.30
N GLY A 26 0.26 -34.57 13.98
CA GLY A 26 -0.91 -33.74 13.84
C GLY A 26 -0.55 -32.27 14.01
N ILE A 27 -1.29 -31.44 13.31
CA ILE A 27 -1.27 -29.97 13.33
C ILE A 27 -1.61 -29.51 14.76
N ASN A 28 -0.64 -29.58 15.65
CA ASN A 28 -0.62 -28.99 16.99
C ASN A 28 0.74 -29.31 17.61
N LYS A 29 1.82 -28.75 17.02
CA LYS A 29 2.99 -28.57 17.86
C LYS A 29 2.63 -27.46 18.82
N ILE A 30 2.18 -27.88 20.01
CA ILE A 30 1.97 -27.05 21.17
C ILE A 30 3.19 -26.14 21.28
N ARG A 31 3.06 -24.86 20.89
CA ARG A 31 4.00 -23.82 21.34
C ARG A 31 4.01 -23.91 22.85
N GLU A 32 5.16 -23.95 23.44
CA GLU A 32 5.27 -23.87 24.89
C GLU A 32 4.48 -22.63 25.33
N LYS A 33 3.57 -22.80 26.29
CA LYS A 33 2.68 -21.76 26.78
C LYS A 33 3.54 -20.59 27.24
N GLY A 34 3.67 -19.52 26.41
CA GLY A 34 4.39 -18.30 26.75
C GLY A 34 5.27 -17.69 25.65
N GLU A 35 5.58 -18.37 24.55
CA GLU A 35 6.39 -17.78 23.49
C GLU A 35 5.56 -16.80 22.65
N ARG A 36 5.95 -15.50 22.70
CA ARG A 36 5.32 -14.43 21.91
C ARG A 36 5.71 -14.57 20.44
N MET A 37 4.73 -14.54 19.53
CA MET A 37 5.00 -14.54 18.09
C MET A 37 5.87 -13.35 17.70
N GLN A 38 6.93 -13.60 16.90
CA GLN A 38 7.73 -12.56 16.28
C GLN A 38 7.06 -12.15 14.98
N LYS A 39 6.64 -10.90 14.91
CA LYS A 39 5.87 -10.36 13.79
C LYS A 39 6.66 -9.21 13.15
N LEU A 40 6.83 -9.23 11.83
CA LEU A 40 7.49 -8.18 11.06
C LEU A 40 6.46 -7.45 10.18
N ASN A 41 6.46 -6.13 10.21
CA ASN A 41 5.73 -5.27 9.30
C ASN A 41 6.73 -4.42 8.51
N PHE A 42 6.87 -4.67 7.21
CA PHE A 42 7.80 -3.92 6.37
C PHE A 42 7.05 -2.93 5.45
N GLY A 43 7.63 -1.73 5.30
CA GLY A 43 6.98 -0.63 4.60
C GLY A 43 5.76 -0.10 5.35
N CYS A 44 5.83 -0.08 6.68
CA CYS A 44 4.68 0.21 7.54
C CYS A 44 4.17 1.66 7.45
N GLY A 45 4.97 2.58 6.93
CA GLY A 45 4.63 3.99 6.89
C GLY A 45 4.25 4.54 8.27
N LYS A 46 3.07 5.18 8.34
CA LYS A 46 2.46 5.67 9.57
C LYS A 46 1.51 4.67 10.25
N ARG A 47 1.23 3.54 9.59
CA ARG A 47 0.30 2.50 10.07
C ARG A 47 1.10 1.32 10.60
N PHE A 48 1.45 1.37 11.86
CA PHE A 48 2.22 0.31 12.51
C PHE A 48 1.53 -0.11 13.81
N ALA A 49 1.67 -1.40 14.15
CA ALA A 49 1.07 -1.99 15.34
C ALA A 49 2.09 -2.12 16.48
N PRO A 50 1.72 -1.79 17.74
CA PRO A 50 2.53 -2.10 18.90
C PRO A 50 2.80 -3.61 19.00
N GLY A 51 4.01 -3.98 19.40
CA GLY A 51 4.38 -5.39 19.53
C GLY A 51 4.80 -6.09 18.24
N TRP A 52 4.80 -5.39 17.11
CA TRP A 52 5.42 -5.80 15.86
C TRP A 52 6.82 -5.18 15.74
N VAL A 53 7.70 -5.84 15.01
CA VAL A 53 8.91 -5.19 14.48
C VAL A 53 8.50 -4.43 13.23
N ASN A 54 8.49 -3.10 13.31
CA ASN A 54 8.09 -2.24 12.21
C ASN A 54 9.33 -1.67 11.52
N ILE A 55 9.41 -1.79 10.19
CA ILE A 55 10.50 -1.21 9.39
C ILE A 55 9.96 -0.39 8.23
N ASP A 56 10.59 0.76 7.96
CA ASP A 56 10.25 1.62 6.85
C ASP A 56 11.46 2.43 6.39
N PHE A 57 11.46 2.90 5.15
CA PHE A 57 12.51 3.76 4.61
C PHE A 57 12.49 5.15 5.26
N HIS A 58 11.29 5.69 5.47
CA HIS A 58 11.08 7.00 6.09
C HIS A 58 10.20 6.86 7.33
N SER A 59 10.80 6.97 8.50
CA SER A 59 10.04 7.16 9.73
C SER A 59 10.73 8.11 10.68
N VAL A 60 9.93 8.86 11.42
CA VAL A 60 10.36 9.69 12.55
C VAL A 60 9.90 9.09 13.89
N ASP A 61 9.07 8.04 13.83
CA ASP A 61 8.54 7.38 15.02
C ASP A 61 9.59 6.42 15.60
N PRO A 62 9.85 6.45 16.92
CA PRO A 62 10.83 5.59 17.57
C PRO A 62 10.46 4.09 17.55
N LEU A 63 9.18 3.74 17.32
CA LEU A 63 8.70 2.36 17.18
C LEU A 63 8.93 1.78 15.78
N VAL A 64 9.40 2.58 14.83
CA VAL A 64 9.68 2.16 13.47
C VAL A 64 11.18 2.26 13.20
N LYS A 65 11.80 1.12 12.92
CA LYS A 65 13.22 1.07 12.54
C LYS A 65 13.38 1.54 11.10
N ARG A 66 14.22 2.54 10.89
CA ARG A 66 14.54 3.04 9.55
C ARG A 66 15.45 2.06 8.82
N VAL A 67 14.98 1.52 7.69
CA VAL A 67 15.68 0.51 6.88
C VAL A 67 15.51 0.83 5.40
N ASN A 68 16.60 0.80 4.63
CA ASN A 68 16.50 0.75 3.18
C ASN A 68 16.14 -0.68 2.75
N LEU A 69 14.90 -0.91 2.40
CA LEU A 69 14.38 -2.24 2.05
C LEU A 69 15.12 -2.87 0.87
N LEU A 70 15.69 -2.06 -0.04
CA LEU A 70 16.45 -2.55 -1.20
C LEU A 70 17.88 -3.01 -0.86
N GLU A 71 18.36 -2.75 0.36
CA GLU A 71 19.62 -3.29 0.88
C GLU A 71 19.43 -4.60 1.65
N GLY A 72 18.20 -5.10 1.71
CA GLY A 72 17.82 -6.29 2.45
C GLY A 72 17.29 -6.01 3.85
N PHE A 73 16.72 -7.03 4.48
CA PHE A 73 16.20 -6.91 5.83
C PHE A 73 17.29 -7.21 6.86
N PRO A 74 17.56 -6.31 7.82
CA PRO A 74 18.65 -6.44 8.79
C PRO A 74 18.31 -7.44 9.92
N PHE A 75 17.83 -8.63 9.55
CA PHE A 75 17.43 -9.69 10.44
C PHE A 75 18.05 -11.02 9.99
N ALA A 76 18.27 -11.91 10.93
CA ALA A 76 18.73 -13.26 10.64
C ALA A 76 17.64 -14.07 9.89
N ASP A 77 18.07 -15.12 9.19
CA ASP A 77 17.16 -16.06 8.56
C ASP A 77 16.23 -16.68 9.62
N ARG A 78 14.98 -16.95 9.22
CA ARG A 78 13.99 -17.66 10.05
C ARG A 78 13.76 -17.01 11.42
N SER A 79 13.68 -15.67 11.45
CA SER A 79 13.50 -14.88 12.68
C SER A 79 12.04 -14.65 13.04
N PHE A 80 11.14 -14.63 12.05
CA PHE A 80 9.76 -14.20 12.23
C PHE A 80 8.77 -15.33 11.98
N ASP A 81 7.72 -15.34 12.79
CA ASP A 81 6.57 -16.24 12.62
C ASP A 81 5.57 -15.68 11.61
N VAL A 82 5.52 -14.35 11.50
CA VAL A 82 4.62 -13.62 10.61
C VAL A 82 5.37 -12.47 9.94
N VAL A 83 5.15 -12.31 8.63
CA VAL A 83 5.60 -11.14 7.86
C VAL A 83 4.37 -10.48 7.21
N TYR A 84 4.24 -9.19 7.36
CA TYR A 84 3.14 -8.40 6.81
C TYR A 84 3.65 -7.22 6.00
N SER A 85 2.93 -6.91 4.94
CA SER A 85 3.14 -5.68 4.17
C SER A 85 1.84 -5.26 3.49
N SER A 86 1.59 -3.96 3.48
CA SER A 86 0.41 -3.36 2.86
C SER A 86 0.78 -2.10 2.12
N HIS A 87 0.38 -2.00 0.85
CA HIS A 87 0.67 -0.86 -0.03
C HIS A 87 2.16 -0.55 -0.15
N VAL A 88 2.96 -1.57 -0.48
CA VAL A 88 4.42 -1.45 -0.61
C VAL A 88 4.92 -1.98 -1.95
N LEU A 89 4.52 -3.19 -2.35
CA LEU A 89 5.10 -3.84 -3.52
C LEU A 89 4.84 -3.09 -4.83
N GLU A 90 3.69 -2.41 -4.94
CA GLU A 90 3.31 -1.60 -6.09
C GLU A 90 4.25 -0.39 -6.31
N HIS A 91 4.97 0.04 -5.30
CA HIS A 91 5.94 1.14 -5.39
C HIS A 91 7.30 0.72 -5.93
N PHE A 92 7.49 -0.57 -6.15
CA PHE A 92 8.73 -1.17 -6.64
C PHE A 92 8.58 -1.73 -8.05
N THR A 93 9.71 -1.83 -8.79
CA THR A 93 9.72 -2.59 -10.04
C THR A 93 9.49 -4.08 -9.76
N PRO A 94 9.03 -4.89 -10.75
CA PRO A 94 8.84 -6.32 -10.54
C PRO A 94 10.08 -7.04 -9.98
N GLN A 95 11.27 -6.63 -10.41
CA GLN A 95 12.54 -7.21 -9.93
C GLN A 95 12.81 -6.84 -8.47
N GLN A 96 12.56 -5.58 -8.09
CA GLN A 96 12.70 -5.12 -6.72
C GLN A 96 11.68 -5.78 -5.79
N ALA A 97 10.41 -5.88 -6.23
CA ALA A 97 9.37 -6.58 -5.49
C ALA A 97 9.72 -8.05 -5.27
N LYS A 98 10.24 -8.74 -6.31
CA LYS A 98 10.74 -10.11 -6.17
C LYS A 98 11.84 -10.21 -5.10
N PHE A 99 12.79 -9.28 -5.10
CA PHE A 99 13.85 -9.21 -4.08
C PHE A 99 13.27 -9.03 -2.67
N LEU A 100 12.31 -8.11 -2.49
CA LEU A 100 11.67 -7.90 -1.19
C LEU A 100 10.94 -9.15 -0.69
N LEU A 101 10.26 -9.85 -1.58
CA LEU A 101 9.60 -11.12 -1.24
C LEU A 101 10.61 -12.24 -0.93
N GLN A 102 11.77 -12.27 -1.58
CA GLN A 102 12.86 -13.19 -1.23
C GLN A 102 13.42 -12.91 0.16
N GLU A 103 13.60 -11.63 0.52
CA GLU A 103 14.01 -11.24 1.86
C GLU A 103 12.93 -11.59 2.91
N ALA A 104 11.65 -11.34 2.59
CA ALA A 104 10.54 -11.75 3.43
C ALA A 104 10.52 -13.27 3.66
N TYR A 105 10.75 -14.06 2.60
CA TYR A 105 10.85 -15.53 2.67
C TYR A 105 12.06 -15.97 3.51
N ARG A 106 13.22 -15.34 3.33
CA ARG A 106 14.44 -15.64 4.09
C ARG A 106 14.26 -15.46 5.60
N VAL A 107 13.64 -14.35 6.00
CA VAL A 107 13.46 -14.05 7.43
C VAL A 107 12.27 -14.78 8.05
N LEU A 108 11.39 -15.35 7.26
CA LEU A 108 10.23 -16.10 7.74
C LEU A 108 10.68 -17.49 8.21
N LYS A 109 10.16 -17.92 9.36
CA LYS A 109 10.38 -19.27 9.89
C LYS A 109 9.66 -20.32 9.03
N PRO A 110 10.12 -21.57 9.01
CA PRO A 110 9.34 -22.68 8.45
C PRO A 110 7.93 -22.70 9.05
N GLN A 111 6.91 -22.86 8.21
CA GLN A 111 5.48 -22.78 8.56
C GLN A 111 5.02 -21.38 9.00
N GLY A 112 5.86 -20.36 8.83
CA GLY A 112 5.47 -18.98 9.05
C GLY A 112 4.46 -18.49 8.02
N ILE A 113 3.81 -17.36 8.31
CA ILE A 113 2.76 -16.77 7.48
C ILE A 113 3.26 -15.45 6.92
N ILE A 114 3.12 -15.26 5.61
CA ILE A 114 3.23 -13.94 4.99
C ILE A 114 1.85 -13.45 4.57
N ARG A 115 1.56 -12.17 4.81
CA ARG A 115 0.38 -11.50 4.29
C ARG A 115 0.78 -10.26 3.52
N ILE A 116 0.36 -10.19 2.24
CA ILE A 116 0.61 -9.07 1.35
C ILE A 116 -0.72 -8.47 0.91
N VAL A 117 -0.81 -7.15 0.99
CA VAL A 117 -1.97 -6.37 0.53
C VAL A 117 -1.48 -5.38 -0.52
N VAL A 118 -2.09 -5.39 -1.69
CA VAL A 118 -1.82 -4.46 -2.80
C VAL A 118 -3.14 -4.05 -3.46
N PRO A 119 -3.19 -2.93 -4.22
CA PRO A 119 -4.33 -2.62 -5.08
C PRO A 119 -4.57 -3.75 -6.09
N ASP A 120 -5.84 -4.14 -6.28
CA ASP A 120 -6.22 -5.24 -7.18
C ASP A 120 -6.52 -4.70 -8.58
N LEU A 121 -5.62 -4.94 -9.52
CA LEU A 121 -5.79 -4.53 -10.93
C LEU A 121 -7.03 -5.17 -11.56
N GLU A 122 -7.34 -6.43 -11.23
CA GLU A 122 -8.53 -7.11 -11.76
C GLU A 122 -9.81 -6.40 -11.31
N ASP A 123 -9.91 -6.07 -10.01
CA ASP A 123 -11.07 -5.35 -9.47
C ASP A 123 -11.21 -3.95 -10.11
N LEU A 124 -10.11 -3.21 -10.22
CA LEU A 124 -10.09 -1.91 -10.89
C LEU A 124 -10.58 -1.99 -12.33
N CYS A 125 -10.09 -2.96 -13.10
CA CYS A 125 -10.51 -3.15 -14.50
C CYS A 125 -11.98 -3.58 -14.60
N ARG A 126 -12.45 -4.47 -13.73
CA ARG A 126 -13.86 -4.90 -13.70
C ARG A 126 -14.78 -3.74 -13.36
N GLU A 127 -14.40 -2.93 -12.38
CA GLU A 127 -15.18 -1.75 -12.00
C GLU A 127 -15.20 -0.70 -13.12
N TYR A 128 -14.06 -0.45 -13.77
CA TYR A 128 -14.01 0.43 -14.95
C TYR A 128 -15.00 -0.02 -16.02
N LEU A 129 -14.98 -1.30 -16.40
CA LEU A 129 -15.89 -1.84 -17.40
C LEU A 129 -17.36 -1.79 -16.94
N ARG A 130 -17.62 -2.04 -15.65
CA ARG A 130 -18.97 -1.94 -15.06
C ARG A 130 -19.53 -0.53 -15.15
N VAL A 131 -18.73 0.49 -14.83
CA VAL A 131 -19.14 1.89 -14.93
C VAL A 131 -19.34 2.30 -16.39
N LEU A 132 -18.44 1.87 -17.28
CA LEU A 132 -18.53 2.18 -18.70
C LEU A 132 -19.81 1.63 -19.33
N ALA A 133 -20.27 0.45 -18.90
CA ALA A 133 -21.48 -0.20 -19.38
C ALA A 133 -22.79 0.41 -18.83
N GLN A 134 -22.74 1.33 -17.86
CA GLN A 134 -23.93 2.02 -17.38
C GLN A 134 -24.55 2.89 -18.48
N PRO A 135 -25.90 3.07 -18.49
CA PRO A 135 -26.55 3.96 -19.44
C PRO A 135 -26.05 5.41 -19.33
N ASP A 136 -25.98 6.12 -20.45
CA ASP A 136 -25.60 7.55 -20.44
C ASP A 136 -26.62 8.44 -19.73
N SER A 137 -27.85 7.93 -19.54
CA SER A 137 -28.90 8.57 -18.75
C SER A 137 -28.69 8.46 -17.23
N ASP A 138 -27.75 7.63 -16.75
CA ASP A 138 -27.44 7.56 -15.32
C ASP A 138 -26.72 8.86 -14.88
N PRO A 139 -27.33 9.66 -13.98
CA PRO A 139 -26.80 10.96 -13.58
C PRO A 139 -25.47 10.84 -12.79
N GLU A 140 -25.12 9.66 -12.29
CA GLU A 140 -23.90 9.43 -11.52
C GLU A 140 -22.77 8.83 -12.36
N LYS A 141 -23.06 8.35 -13.60
CA LYS A 141 -22.07 7.68 -14.46
C LYS A 141 -20.82 8.51 -14.69
N ALA A 142 -20.97 9.79 -15.03
CA ALA A 142 -19.83 10.66 -15.35
C ALA A 142 -18.87 10.81 -14.17
N ASP A 143 -19.40 10.99 -12.96
CA ASP A 143 -18.58 11.19 -11.76
C ASP A 143 -17.91 9.87 -11.32
N ARG A 144 -18.62 8.75 -11.40
CA ARG A 144 -18.07 7.41 -11.15
C ARG A 144 -16.99 7.03 -12.18
N TYR A 145 -17.22 7.37 -13.45
CA TYR A 145 -16.25 7.14 -14.52
C TYR A 145 -14.97 7.96 -14.29
N ARG A 146 -15.14 9.25 -13.97
CA ARG A 146 -13.99 10.11 -13.64
C ARG A 146 -13.19 9.54 -12.48
N TRP A 147 -13.86 9.10 -11.41
CA TRP A 147 -13.18 8.52 -10.27
C TRP A 147 -12.42 7.24 -10.62
N ILE A 148 -13.07 6.27 -11.27
CA ILE A 148 -12.41 4.97 -11.55
C ILE A 148 -11.21 5.11 -12.50
N VAL A 149 -11.24 6.08 -13.42
CA VAL A 149 -10.09 6.40 -14.28
C VAL A 149 -8.95 6.99 -13.45
N ILE A 150 -9.25 7.89 -12.52
CA ILE A 150 -8.25 8.44 -11.59
C ILE A 150 -7.66 7.30 -10.73
N GLU A 151 -8.49 6.46 -10.13
CA GLU A 151 -8.07 5.35 -9.28
C GLU A 151 -7.16 4.36 -10.03
N LEU A 152 -7.49 4.08 -11.30
CA LEU A 152 -6.73 3.15 -12.14
C LEU A 152 -5.38 3.73 -12.59
N LEU A 153 -5.33 5.01 -12.97
CA LEU A 153 -4.19 5.56 -13.71
C LEU A 153 -3.35 6.56 -12.91
N ASP A 154 -3.97 7.37 -12.04
CA ASP A 154 -3.29 8.51 -11.42
C ASP A 154 -1.99 8.12 -10.73
N GLN A 155 -2.00 7.10 -9.89
CA GLN A 155 -0.81 6.69 -9.15
C GLN A 155 0.31 6.11 -10.04
N LEU A 156 0.01 5.67 -11.25
CA LEU A 156 1.01 5.22 -12.23
C LEU A 156 1.68 6.39 -12.96
N VAL A 157 0.92 7.46 -13.26
CA VAL A 157 1.37 8.54 -14.15
C VAL A 157 1.61 9.87 -13.47
N ARG A 158 1.20 10.03 -12.19
CA ARG A 158 1.32 11.32 -11.48
C ARG A 158 2.73 11.85 -11.49
N SER A 159 2.85 13.16 -11.72
CA SER A 159 4.11 13.90 -11.66
C SER A 159 4.23 14.79 -10.41
N GLU A 160 3.12 14.94 -9.69
CA GLU A 160 3.03 15.75 -8.45
C GLU A 160 2.43 14.96 -7.31
N THR A 161 2.72 15.38 -6.09
CA THR A 161 2.19 14.79 -4.87
C THR A 161 0.67 14.81 -4.87
N TYR A 162 0.05 13.71 -4.46
CA TYR A 162 -1.41 13.46 -4.46
C TYR A 162 -2.08 13.41 -5.84
N GLY A 163 -1.45 13.94 -6.92
CA GLY A 163 -1.95 13.84 -8.29
C GLY A 163 -3.39 14.31 -8.50
N GLU A 164 -4.08 13.73 -9.47
CA GLU A 164 -5.49 13.99 -9.76
C GLU A 164 -6.42 13.47 -8.66
N MET A 165 -6.00 12.40 -7.96
CA MET A 165 -6.75 11.86 -6.83
C MET A 165 -6.90 12.89 -5.71
N GLY A 166 -5.81 13.59 -5.35
CA GLY A 166 -5.85 14.66 -4.36
C GLY A 166 -6.73 15.84 -4.77
N LYS A 167 -6.69 16.24 -6.04
CA LYS A 167 -7.58 17.27 -6.57
C LYS A 167 -9.05 16.87 -6.46
N PHE A 168 -9.35 15.62 -6.77
CA PHE A 168 -10.71 15.08 -6.65
C PHE A 168 -11.20 15.08 -5.20
N TYR A 169 -10.36 14.74 -4.23
CA TYR A 169 -10.73 14.82 -2.80
C TYR A 169 -11.02 16.26 -2.37
N LEU A 170 -10.24 17.23 -2.83
CA LEU A 170 -10.50 18.66 -2.56
C LEU A 170 -11.85 19.11 -3.12
N GLU A 171 -12.16 18.73 -4.37
CA GLU A 171 -13.44 19.04 -5.00
C GLU A 171 -14.61 18.45 -4.18
N LEU A 172 -14.51 17.16 -3.77
CA LEU A 172 -15.53 16.51 -2.93
C LEU A 172 -15.72 17.23 -1.59
N ASN A 173 -14.62 17.65 -0.94
CA ASN A 173 -14.69 18.31 0.35
C ASN A 173 -15.27 19.72 0.23
N GLN A 174 -14.89 20.49 -0.80
CA GLN A 174 -15.43 21.83 -1.07
C GLN A 174 -16.92 21.78 -1.44
N ALA A 175 -17.33 20.82 -2.28
CA ALA A 175 -18.73 20.65 -2.67
C ALA A 175 -19.62 20.39 -1.46
N GLN A 176 -19.15 19.65 -0.46
CA GLN A 176 -19.90 19.37 0.77
C GLN A 176 -20.23 20.64 1.57
N THR A 177 -19.37 21.66 1.55
CA THR A 177 -19.58 22.91 2.29
C THR A 177 -20.46 23.91 1.55
N GLN A 178 -20.63 23.76 0.24
CA GLN A 178 -21.30 24.73 -0.64
C GLN A 178 -22.68 24.27 -1.12
N THR A 179 -23.05 22.99 -0.97
CA THR A 179 -24.29 22.44 -1.51
C THR A 179 -25.51 22.94 -0.71
N LYS A 180 -26.42 23.63 -1.39
CA LYS A 180 -27.68 24.16 -0.84
C LYS A 180 -28.92 23.44 -1.38
N ASN A 181 -28.76 22.59 -2.39
CA ASN A 181 -29.86 21.86 -3.06
C ASN A 181 -29.86 20.40 -2.62
N LEU A 182 -31.04 19.88 -2.22
CA LEU A 182 -31.22 18.52 -1.73
C LEU A 182 -30.81 17.44 -2.74
N ASP A 183 -31.13 17.61 -4.03
CA ASP A 183 -30.80 16.64 -5.07
C ASP A 183 -29.28 16.59 -5.32
N GLN A 184 -28.62 17.75 -5.33
CA GLN A 184 -27.16 17.83 -5.44
C GLN A 184 -26.48 17.24 -4.21
N ASP A 185 -27.04 17.46 -3.02
CA ASP A 185 -26.52 16.88 -1.77
C ASP A 185 -26.61 15.35 -1.80
N GLN A 186 -27.72 14.78 -2.29
CA GLN A 186 -27.86 13.32 -2.41
C GLN A 186 -26.88 12.73 -3.42
N LYS A 187 -26.71 13.34 -4.60
CA LYS A 187 -25.72 12.92 -5.59
C LYS A 187 -24.32 12.95 -5.03
N LEU A 188 -23.95 14.03 -4.32
CA LEU A 188 -22.63 14.16 -3.69
C LEU A 188 -22.41 13.08 -2.60
N LYS A 189 -23.42 12.79 -1.78
CA LYS A 189 -23.36 11.72 -0.78
C LYS A 189 -23.16 10.36 -1.41
N ASN A 190 -23.85 10.06 -2.50
CA ASN A 190 -23.71 8.81 -3.23
C ASN A 190 -22.30 8.67 -3.82
N LEU A 191 -21.77 9.73 -4.41
CA LEU A 191 -20.41 9.75 -4.95
C LEU A 191 -19.35 9.57 -3.85
N ARG A 192 -19.50 10.27 -2.72
CA ARG A 192 -18.59 10.11 -1.57
C ARG A 192 -18.62 8.68 -1.05
N LYS A 193 -19.81 8.11 -0.89
CA LYS A 193 -19.97 6.71 -0.48
C LYS A 193 -19.28 5.77 -1.46
N TYR A 194 -19.51 5.94 -2.76
CA TYR A 194 -18.86 5.13 -3.80
C TYR A 194 -17.34 5.19 -3.70
N VAL A 195 -16.76 6.38 -3.52
CA VAL A 195 -15.32 6.55 -3.35
C VAL A 195 -14.84 5.90 -2.04
N GLN A 196 -15.55 6.12 -0.93
CA GLN A 196 -15.20 5.54 0.38
C GLN A 196 -15.27 4.01 0.39
N ASP A 197 -16.28 3.43 -0.27
CA ASP A 197 -16.42 1.97 -0.37
C ASP A 197 -15.21 1.34 -1.12
N ARG A 198 -14.52 2.12 -1.97
CA ARG A 198 -13.35 1.64 -2.73
C ARG A 198 -12.02 1.85 -2.01
N ILE A 199 -11.83 3.00 -1.40
CA ILE A 199 -10.51 3.40 -0.84
C ILE A 199 -10.49 3.49 0.68
N GLY A 200 -11.63 3.29 1.34
CA GLY A 200 -11.78 3.51 2.77
C GLY A 200 -12.05 4.98 3.09
N GLU A 201 -11.17 5.63 3.83
CA GLU A 201 -11.38 6.99 4.32
C GLU A 201 -10.91 8.05 3.31
N ILE A 202 -11.81 9.00 2.96
CA ILE A 202 -11.44 10.18 2.18
C ILE A 202 -10.79 11.20 3.15
N PRO A 203 -9.56 11.67 2.87
CA PRO A 203 -8.91 12.65 3.72
C PRO A 203 -9.74 13.94 3.87
N ASN A 204 -9.99 14.36 5.11
CA ASN A 204 -10.74 15.58 5.40
C ASN A 204 -9.92 16.86 5.30
N THR A 205 -8.61 16.74 5.20
CA THR A 205 -7.67 17.87 5.15
C THR A 205 -7.17 18.08 3.73
N ASP A 206 -6.81 19.33 3.42
CA ASP A 206 -6.13 19.65 2.17
C ASP A 206 -4.86 18.81 2.04
N PRO A 207 -4.77 17.92 1.02
CA PRO A 207 -3.57 17.09 0.81
C PRO A 207 -2.29 17.93 0.71
N VAL A 208 -2.38 19.16 0.19
CA VAL A 208 -1.23 20.07 0.07
C VAL A 208 -0.76 20.55 1.45
N SER A 209 -1.66 20.79 2.39
CA SER A 209 -1.29 21.21 3.75
C SER A 209 -0.63 20.09 4.54
N LEU A 210 -1.09 18.85 4.37
CA LEU A 210 -0.47 17.64 4.94
C LEU A 210 0.94 17.42 4.39
N PHE A 211 1.12 17.61 3.08
CA PHE A 211 2.41 17.47 2.44
C PHE A 211 3.45 18.45 3.01
N TRP A 212 3.08 19.72 3.17
CA TRP A 212 4.00 20.72 3.71
C TRP A 212 4.31 20.47 5.18
N SER A 213 3.33 20.06 6.00
CA SER A 213 3.55 19.77 7.41
C SER A 213 4.45 18.57 7.63
N ASP A 214 4.22 17.48 6.92
CA ASP A 214 4.98 16.23 7.07
C ASP A 214 6.40 16.33 6.50
N ARG A 215 6.57 17.00 5.35
CA ARG A 215 7.90 17.24 4.79
C ARG A 215 8.68 18.31 5.55
N PHE A 216 8.05 19.37 5.99
CA PHE A 216 8.75 20.41 6.80
C PHE A 216 9.22 19.81 8.14
N ASN A 217 8.42 19.00 8.80
CA ASN A 217 8.80 18.36 10.05
C ASN A 217 9.85 17.23 9.85
N ALA A 218 9.80 16.50 8.73
CA ALA A 218 10.83 15.51 8.36
C ALA A 218 12.12 16.17 7.88
N PHE A 219 12.07 17.45 7.45
CA PHE A 219 13.18 18.21 6.89
C PHE A 219 13.87 19.16 7.86
N LEU A 220 13.37 19.30 9.09
CA LEU A 220 14.14 19.97 10.14
C LEU A 220 15.27 19.01 10.62
N PRO A 221 16.49 19.14 10.08
CA PRO A 221 17.54 18.19 10.44
C PRO A 221 18.00 18.48 11.84
N LYS A 222 18.05 17.46 12.67
CA LYS A 222 18.86 17.51 13.90
C LYS A 222 20.36 17.66 13.60
N LYS A 223 20.80 17.68 12.33
CA LYS A 223 22.17 17.96 11.89
C LYS A 223 22.18 18.74 10.56
N MET A 224 22.89 19.85 10.54
CA MET A 224 22.98 20.88 9.49
C MET A 224 23.44 20.40 8.09
N GLY A 225 23.86 19.15 7.92
CA GLY A 225 24.39 18.62 6.65
C GLY A 225 23.36 18.33 5.56
N THR A 226 22.13 18.02 5.93
CA THR A 226 21.08 17.65 4.97
C THR A 226 20.36 18.85 4.35
N THR A 227 20.28 19.97 5.06
CA THR A 227 19.63 21.20 4.58
C THR A 227 20.39 21.83 3.41
N LEU A 228 21.72 21.82 3.44
CA LEU A 228 22.56 22.30 2.34
C LEU A 228 22.40 21.44 1.07
N SER A 229 22.31 20.13 1.21
CA SER A 229 22.12 19.21 0.08
C SER A 229 20.77 19.44 -0.61
N TYR A 230 19.72 19.76 0.13
CA TYR A 230 18.40 20.04 -0.44
C TYR A 230 18.28 21.44 -1.05
N ALA A 231 18.87 22.44 -0.42
CA ALA A 231 18.99 23.77 -1.03
C ALA A 231 19.77 23.70 -2.34
N TYR A 232 20.84 22.93 -2.38
CA TYR A 232 21.65 22.66 -3.57
C TYR A 232 20.83 21.93 -4.66
N LEU A 233 20.08 20.86 -4.32
CA LEU A 233 19.22 20.16 -5.27
C LEU A 233 18.10 21.04 -5.82
N ARG A 234 17.49 21.90 -4.99
CA ARG A 234 16.51 22.91 -5.43
C ARG A 234 17.13 23.95 -6.36
N LEU A 235 18.34 24.40 -6.06
CA LEU A 235 19.06 25.33 -6.90
C LEU A 235 19.40 24.68 -8.26
N ILE A 236 19.89 23.44 -8.26
CA ILE A 236 20.14 22.68 -9.50
C ILE A 236 18.83 22.51 -10.27
N ALA A 237 17.75 22.07 -9.62
CA ALA A 237 16.46 21.92 -10.26
C ALA A 237 15.94 23.22 -10.85
N ALA A 238 16.16 24.37 -10.18
CA ALA A 238 15.78 25.70 -10.69
C ALA A 238 16.61 26.13 -11.91
N LEU A 239 17.83 25.64 -12.05
CA LEU A 239 18.71 25.93 -13.19
C LEU A 239 18.49 24.98 -14.38
N LEU A 240 17.75 23.88 -14.18
CA LEU A 240 17.45 22.94 -15.28
C LEU A 240 16.32 23.49 -16.17
N PRO A 241 16.37 23.21 -17.49
CA PRO A 241 15.25 23.42 -18.39
C PRO A 241 13.97 22.75 -17.84
N PRO A 242 12.75 23.31 -18.11
CA PRO A 242 11.50 22.77 -17.58
C PRO A 242 11.31 21.27 -17.81
N SER A 243 11.66 20.77 -18.98
CA SER A 243 11.58 19.33 -19.35
C SER A 243 12.49 18.43 -18.49
N LEU A 244 13.70 18.91 -18.15
CA LEU A 244 14.60 18.18 -17.27
C LEU A 244 14.23 18.31 -15.80
N ARG A 245 13.61 19.44 -15.42
CA ARG A 245 13.04 19.64 -14.07
C ARG A 245 12.00 18.60 -13.73
N GLU A 246 11.12 18.36 -14.68
CA GLU A 246 10.04 17.35 -14.53
C GLU A 246 10.63 15.95 -14.32
N MET A 247 11.64 15.56 -15.10
CA MET A 247 12.35 14.28 -14.92
C MET A 247 12.99 14.14 -13.53
N VAL A 248 13.63 15.19 -13.02
CA VAL A 248 14.28 15.18 -11.69
C VAL A 248 13.22 15.14 -10.57
N LEU A 249 12.12 15.91 -10.71
CA LEU A 249 11.03 15.92 -9.75
C LEU A 249 10.28 14.58 -9.70
N ILE A 250 10.07 13.93 -10.85
CA ILE A 250 9.47 12.59 -10.93
C ILE A 250 10.31 11.56 -10.15
N GLN A 251 11.63 11.67 -10.18
CA GLN A 251 12.51 10.78 -9.41
C GLN A 251 12.51 11.09 -7.90
N THR A 252 12.19 12.32 -7.50
CA THR A 252 12.14 12.70 -6.07
C THR A 252 10.80 12.41 -5.39
N THR A 253 9.75 12.12 -6.14
CA THR A 253 8.46 11.60 -5.62
C THR A 253 8.46 10.09 -5.38
N ILE A 254 9.65 9.50 -5.21
CA ILE A 254 9.84 8.09 -4.86
C ILE A 254 9.04 7.81 -3.57
N GLY A 255 8.06 6.92 -3.66
CA GLY A 255 7.22 6.49 -2.53
C GLY A 255 5.73 6.74 -2.70
N GLU A 256 5.30 7.63 -3.61
CA GLU A 256 3.87 7.87 -3.89
C GLU A 256 3.42 7.27 -5.23
N ARG A 257 4.38 6.96 -6.10
CA ARG A 257 4.12 6.47 -7.43
C ARG A 257 4.10 4.96 -7.46
N HIS A 258 3.04 4.37 -8.03
CA HIS A 258 3.04 2.96 -8.37
C HIS A 258 3.94 2.73 -9.57
N ARG A 259 4.81 1.76 -9.47
CA ARG A 259 5.69 1.31 -10.56
C ARG A 259 5.17 0.05 -11.22
N TRP A 260 4.26 -0.63 -10.56
CA TRP A 260 3.60 -1.82 -11.05
C TRP A 260 2.21 -1.97 -10.44
N MET A 261 1.38 -2.76 -11.09
CA MET A 261 0.07 -3.14 -10.57
C MET A 261 0.00 -4.66 -10.51
N TYR A 262 -0.64 -5.15 -9.47
CA TYR A 262 -0.83 -6.57 -9.22
C TYR A 262 -2.30 -6.93 -9.25
N ASP A 263 -2.57 -8.19 -9.57
CA ASP A 263 -3.81 -8.90 -9.34
C ASP A 263 -3.52 -10.21 -8.60
N THR A 264 -4.55 -10.97 -8.28
CA THR A 264 -4.42 -12.25 -7.56
C THR A 264 -3.56 -13.25 -8.33
N TYR A 265 -3.62 -13.23 -9.67
CA TYR A 265 -2.84 -14.14 -10.51
C TYR A 265 -1.35 -13.78 -10.52
N SER A 266 -1.01 -12.54 -10.85
CA SER A 266 0.37 -12.08 -11.00
C SER A 266 1.12 -12.08 -9.67
N LEU A 267 0.47 -11.64 -8.58
CA LEU A 267 1.07 -11.69 -7.25
C LEU A 267 1.21 -13.13 -6.76
N GLY A 268 0.22 -13.99 -6.99
CA GLY A 268 0.29 -15.42 -6.67
C GLY A 268 1.46 -16.09 -7.38
N LYS A 269 1.63 -15.86 -8.68
CA LYS A 269 2.77 -16.40 -9.44
C LYS A 269 4.12 -15.86 -8.96
N LEU A 270 4.20 -14.63 -8.56
CA LEU A 270 5.42 -14.06 -8.01
C LEU A 270 5.79 -14.71 -6.66
N LEU A 271 4.82 -14.96 -5.80
CA LEU A 271 5.01 -15.66 -4.52
C LEU A 271 5.47 -17.13 -4.74
N GLU A 272 4.81 -17.86 -5.66
CA GLU A 272 5.22 -19.20 -6.03
C GLU A 272 6.68 -19.26 -6.54
N GLN A 273 7.09 -18.29 -7.39
CA GLN A 273 8.47 -18.18 -7.90
C GLN A 273 9.51 -17.90 -6.81
N VAL A 274 9.11 -17.28 -5.71
CA VAL A 274 9.98 -17.04 -4.56
C VAL A 274 10.15 -18.28 -3.69
N GLY A 275 9.18 -19.21 -3.73
CA GLY A 275 9.22 -20.47 -2.98
C GLY A 275 8.06 -20.69 -2.03
N PHE A 276 7.07 -19.81 -2.02
CA PHE A 276 5.86 -20.00 -1.23
C PHE A 276 4.96 -21.07 -1.86
N SER A 277 4.50 -22.02 -1.06
CA SER A 277 3.82 -23.23 -1.56
C SER A 277 2.30 -23.18 -1.50
N THR A 278 1.73 -22.40 -0.61
CA THR A 278 0.28 -22.30 -0.43
C THR A 278 -0.13 -20.82 -0.51
N VAL A 279 -0.78 -20.46 -1.61
CA VAL A 279 -1.22 -19.08 -1.86
C VAL A 279 -2.73 -19.03 -1.74
N GLU A 280 -3.25 -18.31 -0.75
CA GLU A 280 -4.69 -18.14 -0.51
C GLU A 280 -5.05 -16.67 -0.70
N VAL A 281 -6.10 -16.42 -1.46
CA VAL A 281 -6.70 -15.09 -1.61
C VAL A 281 -7.69 -14.88 -0.48
N THR A 282 -7.54 -13.79 0.25
CA THR A 282 -8.46 -13.41 1.33
C THR A 282 -8.95 -11.97 1.15
N ASP A 283 -9.99 -11.59 1.84
CA ASP A 283 -10.41 -10.20 1.90
C ASP A 283 -9.58 -9.41 2.94
N HIS A 284 -9.79 -8.09 2.95
CA HIS A 284 -9.05 -7.20 3.84
C HIS A 284 -9.48 -7.29 5.31
N GLN A 285 -10.68 -7.84 5.58
CA GLN A 285 -11.27 -7.94 6.93
C GLN A 285 -10.93 -9.24 7.65
N HIS A 286 -10.53 -10.27 6.90
CA HIS A 286 -10.25 -11.59 7.46
C HIS A 286 -8.76 -11.92 7.38
N SER A 287 -8.24 -12.51 8.42
CA SER A 287 -6.86 -12.97 8.49
C SER A 287 -6.78 -14.31 9.19
N ASN A 288 -5.98 -15.22 8.61
CA ASN A 288 -5.60 -16.47 9.26
C ASN A 288 -4.42 -16.29 10.24
N ILE A 289 -3.91 -15.07 10.38
CA ILE A 289 -2.86 -14.76 11.34
C ILE A 289 -3.52 -14.73 12.72
N PRO A 290 -3.08 -15.57 13.66
CA PRO A 290 -3.61 -15.56 15.02
C PRO A 290 -3.48 -14.18 15.67
N GLN A 291 -4.55 -13.69 16.29
CA GLN A 291 -4.61 -12.37 16.97
C GLN A 291 -4.39 -11.16 16.06
N PHE A 292 -4.52 -11.30 14.73
CA PHE A 292 -4.37 -10.17 13.81
C PHE A 292 -5.53 -9.17 13.89
N ASN A 293 -6.71 -9.66 14.22
CA ASN A 293 -7.93 -8.84 14.32
C ASN A 293 -8.09 -8.21 15.72
N ASP A 294 -7.20 -8.54 16.66
CA ASP A 294 -7.21 -8.04 18.06
C ASP A 294 -6.20 -6.90 18.27
N ASP A 295 -5.32 -6.64 17.27
CA ASP A 295 -4.32 -5.59 17.24
C ASP A 295 -4.81 -4.43 16.33
#